data_0171044fe523b11adbf19ea9e5db630d
#
_entry.id   0171044fe523b11adbf19ea9e5db630d
#
_cell.length_a   1.000
_cell.length_b   1.000
_cell.length_c   1.000
_cell.angle_alpha   90.00
_cell.angle_beta   90.00
_cell.angle_gamma   90.00
#
_symmetry.space_group_name_H-M   'P 1'
#
loop_
_entity.id
_entity.type
_entity.pdbx_description
1 polymer ?
#
loop_
_entity_poly.entity_id
_entity_poly.type
_entity_poly.pdbx_seq_one_letter_code
_entity_poly.pdbx_strand_id
1 'polypeptide(L)'
;EFPLTPTTKTSEDSFMKSHGRAVQPFVPDAKVIFDPTGKAKTSLEEIGKYTINMYRESPYITDANTSMPELELGSAHKLKKFCPTIHKLMHHMLGNGNEEFERFINWLAFIYQTKEKAQTAWVLTGIQGTGKGLFYTEILKPLFGDQHVPMRTLENLEEKFNIYMRSAMFLVLDEFHMGSSKERKLADKLKNIITERTVVVRAMHNNQIEQKSYTNVIVLTNKVDAVSLEQTDRRYNVAPRQEHKLIDVHPEIIDELSNISKELLNFAGVLNNFKYQERLVKTVFQNQAKETMRNLAMEMSEQFAMHILTGNLEYFIDILDIETNNI
;
A
#
# COMPACT_ATOMS: atom_id res chain seq x y z
N GLU A 1 8.65 -21.93 6.76
CA GLU A 1 7.67 -22.56 5.86
C GLU A 1 8.06 -22.26 4.42
N PHE A 2 8.29 -23.31 3.64
CA PHE A 2 8.66 -23.14 2.24
C PHE A 2 7.44 -22.67 1.42
N PRO A 3 7.59 -21.68 0.53
CA PRO A 3 6.53 -21.34 -0.38
C PRO A 3 6.19 -22.57 -1.23
N LEU A 4 4.89 -22.87 -1.34
CA LEU A 4 4.40 -23.93 -2.22
C LEU A 4 4.74 -23.56 -3.67
N THR A 5 5.82 -24.10 -4.19
CA THR A 5 6.20 -23.97 -5.59
C THR A 5 5.73 -25.22 -6.35
N PRO A 6 5.20 -25.07 -7.55
CA PRO A 6 4.92 -26.22 -8.40
C PRO A 6 6.21 -27.02 -8.61
N THR A 7 6.19 -28.28 -8.24
CA THR A 7 7.32 -29.19 -8.41
C THR A 7 7.03 -30.15 -9.56
N THR A 8 8.07 -30.65 -10.21
CA THR A 8 7.90 -31.74 -11.17
C THR A 8 7.77 -33.06 -10.43
N LYS A 9 7.05 -34.01 -11.01
CA LYS A 9 6.92 -35.38 -10.44
C LYS A 9 8.27 -35.98 -10.06
N THR A 10 9.31 -35.73 -10.85
CA THR A 10 10.68 -36.19 -10.59
C THR A 10 11.27 -35.55 -9.34
N SER A 11 11.00 -34.27 -9.10
CA SER A 11 11.48 -33.56 -7.89
C SER A 11 10.77 -34.05 -6.64
N GLU A 12 9.47 -34.32 -6.73
CA GLU A 12 8.68 -34.91 -5.64
C GLU A 12 9.17 -36.30 -5.28
N ASP A 13 9.38 -37.17 -6.30
CA ASP A 13 9.93 -38.51 -6.12
C ASP A 13 11.30 -38.51 -5.43
N SER A 14 12.18 -37.60 -5.85
CA SER A 14 13.52 -37.43 -5.24
C SER A 14 13.44 -36.95 -3.79
N PHE A 15 12.58 -35.97 -3.51
CA PHE A 15 12.37 -35.46 -2.17
C PHE A 15 11.81 -36.53 -1.23
N MET A 16 10.76 -37.25 -1.65
CA MET A 16 10.15 -38.29 -0.82
C MET A 16 11.11 -39.43 -0.56
N LYS A 17 11.89 -39.86 -1.56
CA LYS A 17 12.93 -40.90 -1.43
C LYS A 17 14.05 -40.47 -0.47
N SER A 18 14.50 -39.21 -0.52
CA SER A 18 15.54 -38.70 0.39
C SER A 18 15.09 -38.67 1.84
N HIS A 19 13.77 -38.62 2.10
CA HIS A 19 13.19 -38.71 3.45
C HIS A 19 12.68 -40.10 3.83
N GLY A 20 13.06 -41.14 3.07
CA GLY A 20 12.70 -42.54 3.34
C GLY A 20 11.18 -42.82 3.18
N ARG A 21 10.46 -42.01 2.43
CA ARG A 21 9.03 -42.16 2.19
C ARG A 21 8.75 -42.62 0.75
N ALA A 22 7.76 -43.49 0.59
CA ALA A 22 7.27 -43.87 -0.72
C ALA A 22 6.35 -42.74 -1.27
N VAL A 23 6.47 -42.46 -2.56
CA VAL A 23 5.53 -41.58 -3.25
C VAL A 23 4.16 -42.25 -3.30
N GLN A 24 3.13 -41.57 -2.86
CA GLN A 24 1.77 -42.07 -2.96
C GLN A 24 1.38 -42.22 -4.44
N PRO A 25 0.73 -43.32 -4.85
CA PRO A 25 0.33 -43.53 -6.24
C PRO A 25 -0.71 -42.51 -6.72
N PHE A 26 -1.38 -41.83 -5.80
CA PHE A 26 -2.33 -40.76 -6.03
C PHE A 26 -1.90 -39.49 -5.32
N VAL A 27 -1.59 -38.45 -6.09
CA VAL A 27 -1.36 -37.11 -5.58
C VAL A 27 -2.66 -36.34 -5.82
N PRO A 28 -3.32 -35.86 -4.76
CA PRO A 28 -4.53 -35.05 -4.93
C PRO A 28 -4.25 -33.80 -5.78
N ASP A 29 -5.16 -33.48 -6.68
CA ASP A 29 -5.10 -32.23 -7.39
C ASP A 29 -5.37 -31.06 -6.43
N ALA A 30 -4.45 -30.12 -6.34
CA ALA A 30 -4.50 -29.01 -5.40
C ALA A 30 -4.48 -27.67 -6.13
N LYS A 31 -5.56 -26.93 -6.04
CA LYS A 31 -5.63 -25.54 -6.47
C LYS A 31 -5.09 -24.64 -5.36
N VAL A 32 -4.06 -23.84 -5.67
CA VAL A 32 -3.50 -22.87 -4.73
C VAL A 32 -4.12 -21.50 -4.98
N ILE A 33 -4.77 -20.96 -3.96
CA ILE A 33 -5.40 -19.64 -4.00
C ILE A 33 -4.79 -18.71 -2.97
N PHE A 34 -5.06 -17.41 -3.12
CA PHE A 34 -4.83 -16.41 -2.09
C PHE A 34 -6.16 -15.71 -1.78
N ASP A 35 -6.71 -16.00 -0.61
CA ASP A 35 -7.97 -15.42 -0.15
C ASP A 35 -7.85 -15.01 1.33
N PRO A 36 -7.52 -13.74 1.61
CA PRO A 36 -7.44 -13.24 3.00
C PRO A 36 -8.81 -13.13 3.68
N THR A 37 -9.92 -13.22 2.93
CA THR A 37 -11.27 -13.20 3.50
C THR A 37 -11.77 -14.59 3.89
N GLY A 38 -11.13 -15.63 3.35
CA GLY A 38 -11.49 -17.03 3.59
C GLY A 38 -10.94 -17.55 4.93
N LYS A 39 -11.80 -18.19 5.73
CA LYS A 39 -11.43 -18.77 7.03
C LYS A 39 -10.63 -20.06 6.93
N ALA A 40 -10.82 -20.84 5.86
CA ALA A 40 -10.21 -22.15 5.72
C ALA A 40 -8.81 -22.06 5.11
N LYS A 41 -7.81 -22.68 5.75
CA LYS A 41 -6.46 -22.83 5.18
C LYS A 41 -6.42 -23.89 4.07
N THR A 42 -7.27 -24.89 4.17
CA THR A 42 -7.41 -25.97 3.19
C THR A 42 -8.86 -26.41 3.18
N SER A 43 -9.45 -26.53 1.99
CA SER A 43 -10.80 -27.05 1.81
C SER A 43 -10.79 -28.18 0.77
N LEU A 44 -11.65 -29.17 1.00
CA LEU A 44 -11.92 -30.24 0.03
C LEU A 44 -13.14 -29.82 -0.78
N GLU A 45 -12.95 -29.56 -2.08
CA GLU A 45 -14.05 -29.20 -2.98
C GLU A 45 -14.78 -30.44 -3.55
N GLU A 46 -14.00 -31.46 -3.92
CA GLU A 46 -14.47 -32.77 -4.37
C GLU A 46 -13.46 -33.83 -3.90
N ILE A 47 -13.85 -35.12 -3.95
CA ILE A 47 -12.93 -36.22 -3.63
C ILE A 47 -11.68 -36.10 -4.51
N GLY A 48 -10.54 -35.91 -3.88
CA GLY A 48 -9.23 -35.77 -4.54
C GLY A 48 -8.91 -34.39 -5.09
N LYS A 49 -9.79 -33.38 -4.89
CA LYS A 49 -9.54 -31.98 -5.27
C LYS A 49 -9.52 -31.10 -4.04
N TYR A 50 -8.39 -30.46 -3.80
CA TYR A 50 -8.19 -29.58 -2.64
C TYR A 50 -7.94 -28.16 -3.07
N THR A 51 -8.44 -27.20 -2.28
CA THR A 51 -8.04 -25.81 -2.36
C THR A 51 -7.14 -25.47 -1.17
N ILE A 52 -5.94 -24.96 -1.47
CA ILE A 52 -4.97 -24.55 -0.47
C ILE A 52 -4.90 -23.02 -0.48
N ASN A 53 -5.29 -22.40 0.62
CA ASN A 53 -5.17 -20.95 0.78
C ASN A 53 -3.78 -20.58 1.29
N MET A 54 -3.07 -19.71 0.54
CA MET A 54 -1.74 -19.22 0.91
C MET A 54 -1.77 -18.11 1.96
N TYR A 55 -2.93 -17.51 2.22
CA TYR A 55 -3.03 -16.46 3.22
C TYR A 55 -2.66 -16.99 4.61
N ARG A 56 -1.84 -16.24 5.30
CA ARG A 56 -1.45 -16.50 6.70
C ARG A 56 -1.63 -15.19 7.47
N GLU A 57 -2.45 -15.24 8.48
CA GLU A 57 -2.64 -14.12 9.39
C GLU A 57 -1.34 -13.83 10.16
N SER A 58 -1.05 -12.56 10.36
CA SER A 58 0.02 -12.17 11.26
C SER A 58 -0.40 -12.40 12.72
N PRO A 59 0.56 -12.54 13.66
CA PRO A 59 0.23 -12.60 15.08
C PRO A 59 -0.58 -11.40 15.58
N TYR A 60 -0.37 -10.22 14.98
CA TYR A 60 -1.10 -9.00 15.33
C TYR A 60 -2.55 -9.00 14.87
N ILE A 61 -2.94 -9.88 13.93
CA ILE A 61 -4.34 -10.09 13.55
C ILE A 61 -4.99 -11.08 14.50
N THR A 62 -4.29 -12.18 14.84
CA THR A 62 -4.84 -13.24 15.72
C THR A 62 -4.89 -12.82 17.18
N ASP A 63 -3.90 -12.07 17.65
CA ASP A 63 -3.70 -11.73 19.05
C ASP A 63 -3.99 -10.26 19.37
N ALA A 64 -4.74 -9.58 18.46
CA ALA A 64 -5.11 -8.18 18.62
C ALA A 64 -5.76 -7.92 20.01
N ASN A 65 -5.37 -6.82 20.65
CA ASN A 65 -5.94 -6.47 21.95
C ASN A 65 -7.42 -6.05 21.84
N THR A 66 -8.31 -6.97 22.04
CA THR A 66 -9.76 -6.77 21.90
C THR A 66 -10.37 -5.82 22.95
N SER A 67 -9.62 -5.48 24.03
CA SER A 67 -10.06 -4.52 25.05
C SER A 67 -9.88 -3.05 24.62
N MET A 68 -9.31 -2.80 23.45
CA MET A 68 -9.16 -1.44 22.94
C MET A 68 -10.52 -0.79 22.70
N PRO A 69 -10.65 0.53 23.00
CA PRO A 69 -11.91 1.22 22.82
C PRO A 69 -12.30 1.29 21.35
N GLU A 70 -13.59 1.38 21.12
CA GLU A 70 -14.14 1.70 19.81
C GLU A 70 -13.83 3.16 19.49
N LEU A 71 -13.17 3.39 18.38
CA LEU A 71 -12.91 4.71 17.82
C LEU A 71 -13.63 4.85 16.47
N GLU A 72 -13.81 6.08 16.04
CA GLU A 72 -14.45 6.43 14.77
C GLU A 72 -13.80 7.69 14.18
N LEU A 73 -14.18 8.07 12.98
CA LEU A 73 -13.75 9.33 12.37
C LEU A 73 -14.05 10.51 13.31
N GLY A 74 -13.07 11.41 13.42
CA GLY A 74 -13.04 12.52 14.37
C GLY A 74 -12.47 12.15 15.74
N SER A 75 -12.19 10.86 15.99
CA SER A 75 -11.62 10.40 17.26
C SER A 75 -10.30 9.63 17.11
N ALA A 76 -9.76 9.47 15.90
CA ALA A 76 -8.51 8.73 15.68
C ALA A 76 -7.29 9.38 16.37
N HIS A 77 -7.33 10.69 16.64
CA HIS A 77 -6.34 11.39 17.45
C HIS A 77 -6.18 10.80 18.87
N LYS A 78 -7.22 10.12 19.39
CA LYS A 78 -7.17 9.41 20.69
C LYS A 78 -6.22 8.20 20.64
N LEU A 79 -5.81 7.74 19.45
CA LEU A 79 -4.81 6.70 19.28
C LEU A 79 -3.52 6.99 20.06
N LYS A 80 -3.12 8.27 20.16
CA LYS A 80 -1.95 8.71 20.95
C LYS A 80 -1.97 8.24 22.42
N LYS A 81 -3.14 7.94 22.97
CA LYS A 81 -3.27 7.45 24.35
C LYS A 81 -2.89 5.98 24.49
N PHE A 82 -3.08 5.18 23.44
CA PHE A 82 -2.90 3.72 23.46
C PHE A 82 -1.64 3.29 22.71
N CYS A 83 -1.25 4.06 21.72
CA CYS A 83 -0.12 3.80 20.82
C CYS A 83 0.61 5.12 20.53
N PRO A 84 1.26 5.75 21.54
CA PRO A 84 1.85 7.09 21.39
C PRO A 84 2.96 7.14 20.35
N THR A 85 3.84 6.14 20.28
CA THR A 85 4.95 6.08 19.32
C THR A 85 4.44 5.88 17.90
N ILE A 86 3.50 4.95 17.71
CA ILE A 86 2.86 4.71 16.41
C ILE A 86 2.10 5.95 15.94
N HIS A 87 1.33 6.58 16.83
CA HIS A 87 0.62 7.82 16.51
C HIS A 87 1.59 8.94 16.08
N LYS A 88 2.67 9.16 16.84
CA LYS A 88 3.69 10.16 16.55
C LYS A 88 4.31 9.96 15.17
N LEU A 89 4.76 8.74 14.88
CA LEU A 89 5.36 8.38 13.60
C LEU A 89 4.37 8.59 12.44
N MET A 90 3.16 8.04 12.56
CA MET A 90 2.17 8.09 11.48
C MET A 90 1.64 9.50 11.24
N HIS A 91 1.38 10.27 12.29
CA HIS A 91 0.92 11.64 12.16
C HIS A 91 1.99 12.53 11.49
N HIS A 92 3.26 12.36 11.90
CA HIS A 92 4.38 13.08 11.30
C HIS A 92 4.55 12.73 9.80
N MET A 93 4.57 11.46 9.44
CA MET A 93 4.76 11.06 8.02
C MET A 93 3.60 11.49 7.10
N LEU A 94 2.42 11.76 7.68
CA LEU A 94 1.25 12.30 6.98
C LEU A 94 1.24 13.85 6.93
N GLY A 95 2.38 14.49 7.16
CA GLY A 95 2.53 15.94 7.10
C GLY A 95 1.87 16.69 8.26
N ASN A 96 1.64 16.01 9.39
CA ASN A 96 0.95 16.54 10.58
C ASN A 96 -0.52 16.97 10.31
N GLY A 97 -1.12 16.46 9.24
CA GLY A 97 -2.51 16.73 8.89
C GLY A 97 -3.47 15.87 9.74
N ASN A 98 -4.33 16.51 10.52
CA ASN A 98 -5.30 15.78 11.35
C ASN A 98 -6.34 15.06 10.50
N GLU A 99 -6.83 15.68 9.43
CA GLU A 99 -7.85 15.09 8.56
C GLU A 99 -7.26 13.94 7.73
N GLU A 100 -6.04 14.11 7.24
CA GLU A 100 -5.29 13.06 6.55
C GLU A 100 -5.05 11.86 7.46
N PHE A 101 -4.70 12.11 8.72
CA PHE A 101 -4.51 11.06 9.71
C PHE A 101 -5.81 10.29 9.97
N GLU A 102 -6.92 10.99 10.21
CA GLU A 102 -8.25 10.39 10.41
C GLU A 102 -8.66 9.55 9.19
N ARG A 103 -8.46 10.06 7.98
CA ARG A 103 -8.75 9.38 6.72
C ARG A 103 -7.87 8.16 6.51
N PHE A 104 -6.58 8.26 6.83
CA PHE A 104 -5.65 7.15 6.70
C PHE A 104 -5.97 6.01 7.68
N ILE A 105 -6.29 6.33 8.94
CA ILE A 105 -6.72 5.33 9.94
C ILE A 105 -8.02 4.67 9.50
N ASN A 106 -9.00 5.43 9.00
CA ASN A 106 -10.25 4.88 8.46
C ASN A 106 -10.00 3.90 7.31
N TRP A 107 -9.10 4.24 6.39
CA TRP A 107 -8.72 3.42 5.25
C TRP A 107 -7.99 2.14 5.70
N LEU A 108 -7.07 2.27 6.66
CA LEU A 108 -6.32 1.14 7.19
C LEU A 108 -7.21 0.19 8.00
N ALA A 109 -8.13 0.73 8.80
CA ALA A 109 -9.10 -0.05 9.58
C ALA A 109 -10.04 -0.86 8.67
N PHE A 110 -10.53 -0.26 7.59
CA PHE A 110 -11.31 -0.99 6.58
C PHE A 110 -10.55 -2.20 6.05
N ILE A 111 -9.30 -2.00 5.59
CA ILE A 111 -8.47 -3.09 5.04
C ILE A 111 -8.18 -4.13 6.12
N TYR A 112 -7.89 -3.69 7.35
CA TYR A 112 -7.60 -4.57 8.46
C TYR A 112 -8.77 -5.48 8.80
N GLN A 113 -9.99 -4.94 8.87
CA GLN A 113 -11.19 -5.70 9.24
C GLN A 113 -11.73 -6.56 8.10
N THR A 114 -11.81 -6.01 6.88
CA THR A 114 -12.43 -6.70 5.75
C THR A 114 -11.47 -7.56 4.95
N LYS A 115 -10.16 -7.28 5.01
CA LYS A 115 -9.13 -7.85 4.14
C LYS A 115 -9.39 -7.56 2.65
N GLU A 116 -10.27 -6.62 2.35
CA GLU A 116 -10.67 -6.29 0.99
C GLU A 116 -9.85 -5.13 0.40
N LYS A 117 -10.00 -4.97 -0.89
CA LYS A 117 -9.37 -3.91 -1.67
C LYS A 117 -10.14 -2.60 -1.51
N ALA A 118 -9.45 -1.54 -1.07
CA ALA A 118 -10.00 -0.19 -0.91
C ALA A 118 -10.35 0.49 -2.24
N GLN A 119 -9.69 0.10 -3.34
CA GLN A 119 -9.78 0.73 -4.67
C GLN A 119 -9.29 2.20 -4.71
N THR A 120 -8.68 2.64 -3.64
CA THR A 120 -7.94 3.89 -3.51
C THR A 120 -6.55 3.60 -2.98
N ALA A 121 -5.61 4.51 -3.26
CA ALA A 121 -4.22 4.43 -2.83
C ALA A 121 -3.85 5.66 -2.01
N TRP A 122 -2.75 5.57 -1.27
CA TRP A 122 -2.15 6.70 -0.57
C TRP A 122 -0.78 7.04 -1.15
N VAL A 123 -0.52 8.32 -1.33
CA VAL A 123 0.79 8.88 -1.69
C VAL A 123 1.31 9.64 -0.48
N LEU A 124 2.41 9.16 0.09
CA LEU A 124 3.07 9.73 1.25
C LEU A 124 4.32 10.48 0.77
N THR A 125 4.27 11.80 0.83
CA THR A 125 5.34 12.68 0.33
C THR A 125 6.12 13.30 1.47
N GLY A 126 7.43 13.47 1.32
CA GLY A 126 8.26 14.13 2.32
C GLY A 126 9.73 13.93 2.05
N ILE A 127 10.57 14.74 2.65
CA ILE A 127 12.02 14.60 2.56
C ILE A 127 12.49 13.25 3.13
N GLN A 128 13.75 12.92 2.93
CA GLN A 128 14.34 11.74 3.55
C GLN A 128 14.37 11.88 5.08
N GLY A 129 14.08 10.77 5.80
CA GLY A 129 14.09 10.76 7.26
C GLY A 129 12.76 11.18 7.93
N THR A 130 11.65 11.27 7.17
CA THR A 130 10.31 11.60 7.71
C THR A 130 9.55 10.41 8.29
N GLY A 131 10.18 9.22 8.38
CA GLY A 131 9.57 8.03 9.00
C GLY A 131 8.81 7.11 8.04
N LYS A 132 8.73 7.41 6.74
CA LYS A 132 8.02 6.57 5.74
C LYS A 132 8.53 5.12 5.73
N GLY A 133 9.86 4.93 5.71
CA GLY A 133 10.47 3.60 5.77
C GLY A 133 10.18 2.88 7.09
N LEU A 134 10.25 3.59 8.23
CA LEU A 134 9.91 3.03 9.55
C LEU A 134 8.45 2.56 9.61
N PHE A 135 7.52 3.35 9.08
CA PHE A 135 6.13 2.92 8.98
C PHE A 135 6.00 1.60 8.21
N TYR A 136 6.70 1.47 7.09
CA TYR A 136 6.70 0.24 6.31
C TYR A 136 7.26 -0.94 7.09
N THR A 137 8.46 -0.80 7.68
CA THR A 137 9.18 -1.92 8.31
C THR A 137 8.63 -2.29 9.69
N GLU A 138 8.30 -1.28 10.51
CA GLU A 138 7.95 -1.49 11.92
C GLU A 138 6.44 -1.60 12.16
N ILE A 139 5.60 -1.11 11.23
CA ILE A 139 4.16 -1.10 11.42
C ILE A 139 3.45 -1.93 10.35
N LEU A 140 3.56 -1.57 9.07
CA LEU A 140 2.72 -2.14 8.03
C LEU A 140 3.05 -3.62 7.76
N LYS A 141 4.33 -3.94 7.61
CA LYS A 141 4.79 -5.32 7.38
C LYS A 141 4.45 -6.26 8.53
N PRO A 142 4.80 -5.96 9.79
CA PRO A 142 4.45 -6.84 10.90
C PRO A 142 2.93 -7.00 11.06
N LEU A 143 2.17 -5.91 10.90
CA LEU A 143 0.72 -5.89 11.09
C LEU A 143 -0.01 -6.84 10.12
N PHE A 144 0.38 -6.86 8.84
CA PHE A 144 -0.28 -7.68 7.81
C PHE A 144 0.48 -8.94 7.42
N GLY A 145 1.70 -9.11 7.90
CA GLY A 145 2.60 -10.23 7.57
C GLY A 145 3.54 -9.90 6.41
N ASP A 146 4.82 -10.13 6.62
CA ASP A 146 5.92 -9.77 5.71
C ASP A 146 5.70 -10.24 4.28
N GLN A 147 5.19 -11.45 4.10
CA GLN A 147 4.94 -12.05 2.79
C GLN A 147 3.79 -11.40 2.02
N HIS A 148 2.95 -10.61 2.69
CA HIS A 148 1.77 -9.97 2.12
C HIS A 148 1.95 -8.47 1.85
N VAL A 149 3.13 -7.92 2.17
CA VAL A 149 3.45 -6.49 2.04
C VAL A 149 4.75 -6.28 1.25
N PRO A 150 4.83 -6.70 -0.02
CA PRO A 150 6.00 -6.45 -0.85
C PRO A 150 6.24 -4.96 -1.07
N MET A 151 7.51 -4.57 -1.02
CA MET A 151 7.98 -3.25 -1.47
C MET A 151 8.66 -3.40 -2.84
N ARG A 152 8.43 -2.45 -3.74
CA ARG A 152 8.97 -2.44 -5.10
C ARG A 152 9.30 -1.01 -5.52
N THR A 153 10.21 -0.90 -6.48
CA THR A 153 10.53 0.36 -7.18
C THR A 153 9.73 0.46 -8.47
N LEU A 154 9.79 1.62 -9.14
CA LEU A 154 9.18 1.82 -10.45
C LEU A 154 9.70 0.80 -11.48
N GLU A 155 11.00 0.53 -11.49
CA GLU A 155 11.65 -0.45 -12.38
C GLU A 155 11.05 -1.85 -12.21
N ASN A 156 10.79 -2.27 -10.99
CA ASN A 156 10.15 -3.57 -10.75
C ASN A 156 8.71 -3.66 -11.29
N LEU A 157 8.02 -2.52 -11.43
CA LEU A 157 6.71 -2.50 -12.08
C LEU A 157 6.82 -2.66 -13.59
N GLU A 158 7.94 -2.32 -14.22
CA GLU A 158 8.18 -2.53 -15.65
C GLU A 158 8.41 -4.01 -15.98
N GLU A 159 8.88 -4.79 -15.02
CA GLU A 159 9.18 -6.20 -15.23
C GLU A 159 7.97 -6.97 -15.74
N LYS A 160 8.26 -7.95 -16.60
CA LYS A 160 7.25 -8.86 -17.18
C LYS A 160 6.67 -9.79 -16.12
N PHE A 161 7.46 -10.17 -15.10
CA PHE A 161 7.08 -11.10 -14.05
C PHE A 161 6.65 -10.35 -12.80
N ASN A 162 5.49 -10.71 -12.27
CA ASN A 162 4.87 -10.04 -11.13
C ASN A 162 4.38 -11.03 -10.08
N ILE A 163 5.14 -12.11 -9.86
CA ILE A 163 4.76 -13.18 -8.91
C ILE A 163 4.47 -12.66 -7.50
N TYR A 164 5.10 -11.55 -7.09
CA TYR A 164 4.85 -10.89 -5.81
C TYR A 164 3.39 -10.44 -5.62
N MET A 165 2.66 -10.20 -6.72
CA MET A 165 1.23 -9.86 -6.67
C MET A 165 0.33 -11.04 -6.28
N ARG A 166 0.86 -12.27 -6.32
CA ARG A 166 0.08 -13.49 -6.06
C ARG A 166 -0.49 -13.52 -4.65
N SER A 167 0.25 -12.99 -3.66
CA SER A 167 -0.12 -13.01 -2.25
C SER A 167 -0.06 -11.63 -1.58
N ALA A 168 -0.13 -10.55 -2.36
CA ALA A 168 -0.01 -9.20 -1.84
C ALA A 168 -1.36 -8.67 -1.33
N MET A 169 -1.38 -8.23 -0.08
CA MET A 169 -2.43 -7.36 0.48
C MET A 169 -2.07 -5.88 0.32
N PHE A 170 -0.80 -5.57 0.36
CA PHE A 170 -0.27 -4.25 0.05
C PHE A 170 0.84 -4.36 -0.98
N LEU A 171 0.92 -3.37 -1.86
CA LEU A 171 2.08 -3.07 -2.68
C LEU A 171 2.58 -1.70 -2.27
N VAL A 172 3.75 -1.67 -1.68
CA VAL A 172 4.42 -0.41 -1.32
C VAL A 172 5.41 -0.08 -2.43
N LEU A 173 5.27 1.11 -3.00
CA LEU A 173 6.16 1.62 -4.04
C LEU A 173 7.10 2.65 -3.41
N ASP A 174 8.40 2.36 -3.40
CA ASP A 174 9.40 3.25 -2.82
C ASP A 174 10.17 4.00 -3.90
N GLU A 175 10.61 5.21 -3.56
CA GLU A 175 11.31 6.14 -4.48
C GLU A 175 10.56 6.37 -5.80
N PHE A 176 9.24 6.34 -5.72
CA PHE A 176 8.39 6.38 -6.90
C PHE A 176 8.32 7.80 -7.47
N HIS A 177 8.59 7.92 -8.77
CA HIS A 177 8.42 9.16 -9.52
C HIS A 177 8.13 8.85 -10.99
N MET A 178 7.06 9.42 -11.51
CA MET A 178 6.67 9.33 -12.93
C MET A 178 6.87 10.69 -13.59
N GLY A 179 8.04 10.94 -14.15
CA GLY A 179 8.43 12.24 -14.74
C GLY A 179 8.50 12.28 -16.26
N SER A 180 8.24 11.19 -16.98
CA SER A 180 8.41 11.15 -18.43
C SER A 180 7.24 10.53 -19.19
N SER A 181 7.14 10.86 -20.49
CA SER A 181 6.12 10.30 -21.40
C SER A 181 6.17 8.78 -21.58
N LYS A 182 7.34 8.15 -21.32
CA LYS A 182 7.47 6.68 -21.31
C LYS A 182 6.69 6.02 -20.18
N GLU A 183 6.40 6.75 -19.14
CA GLU A 183 5.78 6.27 -17.91
C GLU A 183 4.26 6.27 -17.95
N ARG A 184 3.62 6.78 -19.03
CA ARG A 184 2.16 6.69 -19.19
C ARG A 184 1.63 5.27 -19.10
N LYS A 185 2.34 4.29 -19.68
CA LYS A 185 1.98 2.86 -19.57
C LYS A 185 2.05 2.35 -18.14
N LEU A 186 3.01 2.85 -17.35
CA LEU A 186 3.15 2.49 -15.94
C LEU A 186 2.07 3.15 -15.08
N ALA A 187 1.71 4.40 -15.40
CA ALA A 187 0.58 5.06 -14.76
C ALA A 187 -0.70 4.27 -14.95
N ASP A 188 -0.99 3.80 -16.18
CA ASP A 188 -2.16 2.98 -16.47
C ASP A 188 -2.09 1.61 -15.79
N LYS A 189 -0.90 0.98 -15.76
CA LYS A 189 -0.69 -0.26 -15.00
C LYS A 189 -0.98 -0.07 -13.51
N LEU A 190 -0.50 1.03 -12.92
CA LEU A 190 -0.74 1.35 -11.52
C LEU A 190 -2.22 1.66 -11.26
N LYS A 191 -2.88 2.43 -12.14
CA LYS A 191 -4.33 2.67 -12.08
C LYS A 191 -5.10 1.34 -12.05
N ASN A 192 -4.73 0.37 -12.89
CA ASN A 192 -5.34 -0.95 -12.94
C ASN A 192 -5.05 -1.74 -11.65
N ILE A 193 -3.80 -1.73 -11.15
CA ILE A 193 -3.46 -2.37 -9.87
C ILE A 193 -4.33 -1.80 -8.73
N ILE A 194 -4.65 -0.51 -8.72
CA ILE A 194 -5.48 0.11 -7.68
C ILE A 194 -6.96 -0.28 -7.83
N THR A 195 -7.51 -0.29 -9.03
CA THR A 195 -8.96 -0.38 -9.23
C THR A 195 -9.47 -1.77 -9.59
N GLU A 196 -8.69 -2.55 -10.37
CA GLU A 196 -9.17 -3.83 -10.89
C GLU A 196 -9.32 -4.89 -9.78
N ARG A 197 -10.41 -5.65 -9.86
CA ARG A 197 -10.72 -6.71 -8.90
C ARG A 197 -9.95 -8.00 -9.14
N THR A 198 -9.36 -8.15 -10.32
CA THR A 198 -8.53 -9.29 -10.70
C THR A 198 -7.14 -8.86 -11.06
N VAL A 199 -6.19 -9.76 -10.97
CA VAL A 199 -4.80 -9.56 -11.39
C VAL A 199 -4.32 -10.79 -12.16
N VAL A 200 -3.63 -10.54 -13.27
CA VAL A 200 -2.93 -11.59 -14.01
C VAL A 200 -1.53 -11.72 -13.43
N VAL A 201 -1.27 -12.85 -12.79
CA VAL A 201 0.04 -13.17 -12.21
C VAL A 201 0.86 -13.96 -13.23
N ARG A 202 2.09 -13.51 -13.46
CA ARG A 202 3.05 -14.13 -14.35
C ARG A 202 4.30 -14.51 -13.58
N ALA A 203 4.59 -15.82 -13.57
CA ALA A 203 5.83 -16.35 -13.03
C ALA A 203 6.71 -16.87 -14.16
N MET A 204 8.03 -16.90 -13.93
CA MET A 204 8.96 -17.49 -14.87
C MET A 204 8.66 -18.98 -15.08
N HIS A 205 8.62 -19.41 -16.33
CA HIS A 205 8.34 -20.81 -16.72
C HIS A 205 6.95 -21.37 -16.31
N ASN A 206 6.01 -20.53 -15.90
CA ASN A 206 4.66 -20.94 -15.54
C ASN A 206 3.59 -20.28 -16.42
N ASN A 207 2.44 -20.92 -16.52
CA ASN A 207 1.27 -20.32 -17.17
C ASN A 207 0.81 -19.08 -16.39
N GLN A 208 0.22 -18.13 -17.12
CA GLN A 208 -0.42 -16.98 -16.51
C GLN A 208 -1.65 -17.44 -15.72
N ILE A 209 -1.82 -16.89 -14.54
CA ILE A 209 -2.96 -17.18 -13.67
C ILE A 209 -3.71 -15.88 -13.42
N GLU A 210 -4.99 -15.84 -13.75
CA GLU A 210 -5.87 -14.77 -13.32
C GLU A 210 -6.47 -15.14 -11.96
N GLN A 211 -6.40 -14.20 -11.01
CA GLN A 211 -6.95 -14.39 -9.67
C GLN A 211 -7.55 -13.11 -9.13
N LYS A 212 -8.40 -13.21 -8.09
CA LYS A 212 -8.90 -12.05 -7.34
C LYS A 212 -7.73 -11.26 -6.74
N SER A 213 -7.78 -9.95 -6.84
CA SER A 213 -6.78 -9.03 -6.30
C SER A 213 -7.26 -8.43 -4.98
N TYR A 214 -6.45 -8.56 -3.95
CA TYR A 214 -6.66 -7.94 -2.63
C TYR A 214 -5.66 -6.80 -2.36
N THR A 215 -4.87 -6.45 -3.37
CA THR A 215 -3.74 -5.54 -3.23
C THR A 215 -4.20 -4.09 -3.08
N ASN A 216 -3.80 -3.46 -2.00
CA ASN A 216 -3.90 -2.03 -1.74
C ASN A 216 -2.54 -1.38 -2.01
N VAL A 217 -2.51 -0.11 -2.43
CA VAL A 217 -1.28 0.55 -2.87
C VAL A 217 -0.94 1.72 -1.95
N ILE A 218 0.32 1.79 -1.54
CA ILE A 218 0.92 2.94 -0.87
C ILE A 218 2.16 3.34 -1.67
N VAL A 219 2.26 4.61 -2.01
CA VAL A 219 3.41 5.20 -2.70
C VAL A 219 4.21 6.01 -1.70
N LEU A 220 5.49 5.71 -1.55
CA LEU A 220 6.46 6.47 -0.76
C LEU A 220 7.35 7.24 -1.71
N THR A 221 7.46 8.55 -1.50
CA THR A 221 8.24 9.38 -2.41
C THR A 221 8.81 10.62 -1.73
N ASN A 222 9.91 11.13 -2.28
CA ASN A 222 10.50 12.41 -1.90
C ASN A 222 10.12 13.53 -2.90
N LYS A 223 9.38 13.19 -3.97
CA LYS A 223 9.01 14.11 -5.05
C LYS A 223 7.57 14.62 -4.85
N VAL A 224 7.36 15.88 -5.13
CA VAL A 224 6.03 16.51 -5.05
C VAL A 224 5.14 16.19 -6.27
N ASP A 225 5.76 15.82 -7.37
CA ASP A 225 5.15 15.49 -8.68
C ASP A 225 5.22 13.97 -8.96
N ALA A 226 5.24 13.15 -7.91
CA ALA A 226 5.50 11.72 -8.03
C ALA A 226 4.50 10.96 -8.90
N VAL A 227 3.24 11.39 -8.91
CA VAL A 227 2.17 10.73 -9.66
C VAL A 227 1.48 11.74 -10.56
N SER A 228 1.34 11.41 -11.84
CA SER A 228 0.53 12.22 -12.77
C SER A 228 -0.95 12.05 -12.44
N LEU A 229 -1.59 13.11 -11.94
CA LEU A 229 -2.98 13.14 -11.53
C LEU A 229 -3.84 13.85 -12.58
N GLU A 230 -4.84 13.16 -13.07
CA GLU A 230 -5.88 13.76 -13.91
C GLU A 230 -6.81 14.66 -13.07
N GLN A 231 -7.48 15.61 -13.69
CA GLN A 231 -8.39 16.54 -13.02
C GLN A 231 -9.52 15.81 -12.26
N THR A 232 -9.98 14.68 -12.79
CA THR A 232 -11.05 13.85 -12.22
C THR A 232 -10.51 12.59 -11.53
N ASP A 233 -9.23 12.58 -11.10
CA ASP A 233 -8.65 11.40 -10.47
C ASP A 233 -9.38 11.02 -9.19
N ARG A 234 -9.81 9.75 -9.15
CA ARG A 234 -10.58 9.13 -8.06
C ARG A 234 -9.82 8.02 -7.32
N ARG A 235 -8.49 7.94 -7.52
CA ARG A 235 -7.70 6.80 -7.02
C ARG A 235 -6.73 7.16 -5.90
N TYR A 236 -6.15 8.38 -5.97
CA TYR A 236 -5.06 8.74 -5.09
C TYR A 236 -5.50 9.72 -3.99
N ASN A 237 -5.29 9.33 -2.74
CA ASN A 237 -5.22 10.23 -1.61
C ASN A 237 -3.77 10.70 -1.49
N VAL A 238 -3.56 11.99 -1.28
CA VAL A 238 -2.21 12.58 -1.19
C VAL A 238 -2.05 13.19 0.20
N ALA A 239 -1.06 12.73 0.94
CA ALA A 239 -0.70 13.37 2.21
C ALA A 239 0.07 14.67 1.96
N PRO A 240 -0.09 15.70 2.81
CA PRO A 240 0.75 16.88 2.78
C PRO A 240 2.22 16.48 2.87
N ARG A 241 3.07 17.19 2.14
CA ARG A 241 4.50 16.94 2.17
C ARG A 241 5.07 17.24 3.53
N GLN A 242 5.82 16.28 4.08
CA GLN A 242 6.57 16.51 5.32
C GLN A 242 7.95 17.08 5.00
N GLU A 243 8.22 18.29 5.47
CA GLU A 243 9.46 19.03 5.22
C GLU A 243 10.50 18.90 6.35
N HIS A 244 10.15 18.23 7.44
CA HIS A 244 11.05 18.05 8.59
C HIS A 244 11.35 16.57 8.80
N LYS A 245 12.58 16.25 9.18
CA LYS A 245 12.93 14.89 9.57
C LYS A 245 12.25 14.54 10.90
N LEU A 246 11.84 13.30 11.04
CA LEU A 246 11.19 12.79 12.26
C LEU A 246 12.06 13.04 13.51
N ILE A 247 13.36 12.79 13.41
CA ILE A 247 14.31 12.97 14.51
C ILE A 247 14.49 14.44 14.92
N ASP A 248 14.36 15.38 13.97
CA ASP A 248 14.54 16.80 14.26
C ASP A 248 13.33 17.36 15.03
N VAL A 249 12.13 16.81 14.78
CA VAL A 249 10.88 17.22 15.45
C VAL A 249 10.64 16.40 16.72
N HIS A 250 11.02 15.14 16.70
CA HIS A 250 10.80 14.17 17.77
C HIS A 250 12.11 13.43 18.08
N PRO A 251 13.11 14.08 18.69
CA PRO A 251 14.41 13.45 18.98
C PRO A 251 14.30 12.22 19.88
N GLU A 252 13.28 12.17 20.75
CA GLU A 252 13.00 11.04 21.63
C GLU A 252 12.56 9.77 20.87
N ILE A 253 12.21 9.88 19.60
CA ILE A 253 11.69 8.74 18.82
C ILE A 253 12.68 7.58 18.75
N ILE A 254 14.00 7.86 18.77
CA ILE A 254 15.04 6.83 18.73
C ILE A 254 14.88 5.85 19.90
N ASP A 255 14.69 6.39 21.09
CA ASP A 255 14.52 5.59 22.31
C ASP A 255 13.16 4.89 22.35
N GLU A 256 12.16 5.50 21.70
CA GLU A 256 10.79 5.00 21.68
C GLU A 256 10.55 3.93 20.59
N LEU A 257 11.41 3.78 19.57
CA LEU A 257 11.21 2.81 18.48
C LEU A 257 10.97 1.38 18.98
N SER A 258 11.65 0.98 20.06
CA SER A 258 11.45 -0.34 20.69
C SER A 258 10.04 -0.54 21.25
N ASN A 259 9.27 0.52 21.48
CA ASN A 259 7.90 0.43 21.96
C ASN A 259 6.91 0.06 20.86
N ILE A 260 7.24 0.30 19.58
CA ILE A 260 6.34 0.03 18.46
C ILE A 260 5.85 -1.42 18.47
N SER A 261 6.74 -2.39 18.69
CA SER A 261 6.38 -3.80 18.74
C SER A 261 5.38 -4.13 19.86
N LYS A 262 5.43 -3.41 20.98
CA LYS A 262 4.48 -3.57 22.11
C LYS A 262 3.17 -2.85 21.81
N GLU A 263 3.23 -1.70 21.16
CA GLU A 263 2.07 -0.91 20.77
C GLU A 263 1.27 -1.56 19.63
N LEU A 264 1.90 -2.39 18.79
CA LEU A 264 1.25 -3.01 17.64
C LEU A 264 0.04 -3.87 17.99
N LEU A 265 0.04 -4.57 19.13
CA LEU A 265 -1.12 -5.33 19.59
C LEU A 265 -2.30 -4.41 19.95
N ASN A 266 -2.02 -3.26 20.58
CA ASN A 266 -3.01 -2.25 20.87
C ASN A 266 -3.50 -1.57 19.59
N PHE A 267 -2.58 -1.25 18.66
CA PHE A 267 -2.92 -0.65 17.38
C PHE A 267 -3.81 -1.57 16.55
N ALA A 268 -3.47 -2.85 16.49
CA ALA A 268 -4.30 -3.89 15.88
C ALA A 268 -5.70 -3.94 16.50
N GLY A 269 -5.79 -3.89 17.84
CA GLY A 269 -7.07 -3.83 18.56
C GLY A 269 -7.88 -2.57 18.25
N VAL A 270 -7.22 -1.41 18.15
CA VAL A 270 -7.89 -0.17 17.71
C VAL A 270 -8.41 -0.30 16.28
N LEU A 271 -7.61 -0.81 15.34
CA LEU A 271 -8.05 -1.01 13.97
C LEU A 271 -9.20 -2.00 13.87
N ASN A 272 -9.19 -3.06 14.69
CA ASN A 272 -10.26 -4.05 14.75
C ASN A 272 -11.58 -3.47 15.23
N ASN A 273 -11.52 -2.56 16.21
CA ASN A 273 -12.70 -1.96 16.84
C ASN A 273 -13.09 -0.61 16.23
N PHE A 274 -12.37 -0.13 15.22
CA PHE A 274 -12.63 1.17 14.58
C PHE A 274 -13.90 1.11 13.73
N LYS A 275 -14.83 2.04 13.95
CA LYS A 275 -16.02 2.23 13.11
C LYS A 275 -15.64 2.95 11.82
N TYR A 276 -15.17 2.20 10.83
CA TYR A 276 -14.81 2.78 9.54
C TYR A 276 -16.05 3.18 8.72
N GLN A 277 -15.87 4.20 7.89
CA GLN A 277 -16.85 4.63 6.91
C GLN A 277 -16.40 4.22 5.51
N GLU A 278 -16.98 3.15 4.98
CA GLU A 278 -16.58 2.58 3.68
C GLU A 278 -16.69 3.57 2.53
N ARG A 279 -17.71 4.43 2.54
CA ARG A 279 -17.87 5.48 1.52
C ARG A 279 -16.60 6.33 1.41
N LEU A 280 -16.00 6.70 2.56
CA LEU A 280 -14.80 7.54 2.60
C LEU A 280 -13.52 6.77 2.24
N VAL A 281 -13.54 5.44 2.35
CA VAL A 281 -12.46 4.57 1.88
C VAL A 281 -12.47 4.51 0.35
N LYS A 282 -13.66 4.37 -0.25
CA LYS A 282 -13.85 4.23 -1.70
C LYS A 282 -13.79 5.58 -2.46
N THR A 283 -13.76 6.70 -1.75
CA THR A 283 -13.66 8.04 -2.32
C THR A 283 -12.38 8.72 -1.90
N VAL A 284 -11.72 9.38 -2.84
CA VAL A 284 -10.48 10.08 -2.54
C VAL A 284 -10.73 11.37 -1.78
N PHE A 285 -9.80 11.67 -0.91
CA PHE A 285 -9.75 12.92 -0.17
C PHE A 285 -9.24 14.05 -1.08
N GLN A 286 -9.96 15.17 -1.09
CA GLN A 286 -9.55 16.35 -1.85
C GLN A 286 -8.94 17.35 -0.86
N ASN A 287 -7.66 17.61 -1.01
CA ASN A 287 -6.91 18.55 -0.20
C ASN A 287 -5.90 19.33 -1.04
N GLN A 288 -5.29 20.36 -0.45
CA GLN A 288 -4.30 21.20 -1.10
C GLN A 288 -3.10 20.41 -1.63
N ALA A 289 -2.66 19.38 -0.92
CA ALA A 289 -1.53 18.55 -1.34
C ALA A 289 -1.81 17.81 -2.67
N LYS A 290 -3.02 17.27 -2.82
CA LYS A 290 -3.46 16.63 -4.07
C LYS A 290 -3.55 17.65 -5.21
N GLU A 291 -4.05 18.84 -4.94
CA GLU A 291 -4.14 19.90 -5.92
C GLU A 291 -2.75 20.37 -6.38
N THR A 292 -1.84 20.59 -5.45
CA THR A 292 -0.45 20.94 -5.75
C THR A 292 0.23 19.86 -6.59
N MET A 293 0.10 18.58 -6.23
CA MET A 293 0.67 17.47 -7.01
C MET A 293 0.11 17.42 -8.42
N ARG A 294 -1.20 17.63 -8.59
CA ARG A 294 -1.85 17.66 -9.90
C ARG A 294 -1.32 18.80 -10.76
N ASN A 295 -1.22 20.00 -10.19
CA ASN A 295 -0.76 21.19 -10.93
C ASN A 295 0.69 21.05 -11.38
N LEU A 296 1.56 20.47 -10.55
CA LEU A 296 2.97 20.21 -10.89
C LEU A 296 3.15 19.11 -11.95
N ALA A 297 2.22 18.17 -12.03
CA ALA A 297 2.25 17.08 -13.00
C ALA A 297 1.62 17.45 -14.37
N MET A 298 1.03 18.65 -14.50
CA MET A 298 0.48 19.14 -15.77
C MET A 298 1.61 19.45 -16.76
N GLU A 299 1.38 19.16 -18.03
CA GLU A 299 2.26 19.67 -19.11
C GLU A 299 2.20 21.22 -19.17
N MET A 300 3.28 21.84 -19.60
CA MET A 300 3.37 23.31 -19.64
C MET A 300 2.22 23.94 -20.46
N SER A 301 1.80 23.29 -21.55
CA SER A 301 0.66 23.70 -22.37
C SER A 301 -0.67 23.66 -21.60
N GLU A 302 -0.85 22.67 -20.74
CA GLU A 302 -2.06 22.53 -19.90
C GLU A 302 -2.05 23.55 -18.76
N GLN A 303 -0.87 23.78 -18.13
CA GLN A 303 -0.69 24.84 -17.13
C GLN A 303 -1.02 26.21 -17.74
N PHE A 304 -0.50 26.49 -18.93
CA PHE A 304 -0.76 27.71 -19.66
C PHE A 304 -2.26 27.91 -19.93
N ALA A 305 -2.92 26.89 -20.47
CA ALA A 305 -4.35 26.92 -20.72
C ALA A 305 -5.18 27.13 -19.43
N MET A 306 -4.79 26.48 -18.33
CA MET A 306 -5.46 26.62 -17.04
C MET A 306 -5.36 28.07 -16.51
N HIS A 307 -4.16 28.67 -16.58
CA HIS A 307 -3.96 30.05 -16.11
C HIS A 307 -4.68 31.08 -16.96
N ILE A 308 -4.83 30.85 -18.27
CA ILE A 308 -5.69 31.66 -19.12
C ILE A 308 -7.16 31.54 -18.66
N LEU A 309 -7.66 30.32 -18.49
CA LEU A 309 -9.08 30.08 -18.15
C LEU A 309 -9.44 30.62 -16.77
N THR A 310 -8.50 30.60 -15.82
CA THR A 310 -8.71 31.11 -14.45
C THR A 310 -8.45 32.61 -14.31
N GLY A 311 -7.96 33.29 -15.37
CA GLY A 311 -7.62 34.70 -15.33
C GLY A 311 -6.42 35.04 -14.46
N ASN A 312 -5.54 34.03 -14.15
CA ASN A 312 -4.34 34.24 -13.36
C ASN A 312 -3.24 34.88 -14.22
N LEU A 313 -3.24 36.20 -14.27
CA LEU A 313 -2.28 37.01 -15.07
C LEU A 313 -0.88 37.03 -14.44
N GLU A 314 -0.75 36.84 -13.14
CA GLU A 314 0.56 36.82 -12.43
C GLU A 314 1.47 35.73 -13.00
N TYR A 315 0.93 34.56 -13.30
CA TYR A 315 1.67 33.46 -13.91
C TYR A 315 2.36 33.87 -15.25
N PHE A 316 1.70 34.71 -16.04
CA PHE A 316 2.26 35.16 -17.32
C PHE A 316 3.30 36.26 -17.15
N ILE A 317 3.14 37.11 -16.12
CA ILE A 317 4.12 38.16 -15.78
C ILE A 317 5.42 37.50 -15.37
N ASP A 318 5.38 36.49 -14.49
CA ASP A 318 6.57 35.76 -14.02
C ASP A 318 7.32 35.08 -15.17
N ILE A 319 6.60 34.52 -16.15
CA ILE A 319 7.22 33.90 -17.35
C ILE A 319 7.88 34.98 -18.24
N LEU A 320 7.22 36.12 -18.44
CA LEU A 320 7.75 37.21 -19.26
C LEU A 320 8.93 37.91 -18.61
N ASP A 321 8.96 38.07 -17.29
CA ASP A 321 10.09 38.64 -16.54
C ASP A 321 11.34 37.75 -16.58
N ILE A 322 11.19 36.43 -16.65
CA ILE A 322 12.29 35.48 -16.84
C ILE A 322 12.92 35.66 -18.23
N GLU A 323 12.10 35.87 -19.28
CA GLU A 323 12.62 36.07 -20.63
C GLU A 323 13.25 37.46 -20.81
N THR A 324 12.76 38.50 -20.16
CA THR A 324 13.34 39.86 -20.27
C THR A 324 14.68 40.02 -19.56
N ASN A 325 15.00 39.18 -18.58
CA ASN A 325 16.30 39.17 -17.89
C ASN A 325 17.40 38.40 -18.63
N ASN A 326 17.10 37.77 -19.78
CA ASN A 326 18.04 37.02 -20.62
C ASN A 326 18.34 37.70 -21.99
N ILE A 327 17.92 38.94 -22.19
CA ILE A 327 18.27 39.83 -23.30
C ILE A 327 19.18 40.96 -22.77
#